data_9ba46217691fcb9fbc604b37988caea5
#
_entry.id   9ba46217691fcb9fbc604b37988caea5
#
_cell.length_a   1.000
_cell.length_b   1.000
_cell.length_c   1.000
_cell.angle_alpha   90.00
_cell.angle_beta   90.00
_cell.angle_gamma   90.00
#
_symmetry.space_group_name_H-M   'P 1'
#
loop_
_entity.id
_entity.type
_entity.pdbx_description
1 polymer ?
#
loop_
_entity_poly.entity_id
_entity_poly.type
_entity_poly.pdbx_seq_one_letter_code
_entity_poly.pdbx_strand_id
1 'polypeptide(L)'
;EMSASLVGSEMCIRDRFYVSKLDEEHANFFNTFDSLRDIFGASVIPFTFPILHGEEAVGVVDLVSKKAYDVSGKEIALPAEAEEKIEEYMAELNEQVAETDEALMEKFFMEEPFTEEELLKGIKEGIRQRSVTPVFCGCAMNGLGTAALLDNLVRFAPSPLEGKPAVRVDEEGKESEFPLNPDGPATAFVFNTVADQYGKNSYFKVL
;
A
#
# COMPACT_ATOMS: atom_id res chain seq x y z
N GLU A 1 15.90 -7.23 -12.95
CA GLU A 1 14.97 -7.42 -14.08
C GLU A 1 13.55 -7.42 -13.56
N MET A 2 12.88 -6.26 -13.64
CA MET A 2 11.44 -6.20 -13.40
C MET A 2 10.73 -6.74 -14.64
N SER A 3 10.35 -8.00 -14.62
CA SER A 3 9.44 -8.56 -15.60
C SER A 3 8.01 -8.29 -15.13
N ALA A 4 7.51 -7.11 -15.37
CA ALA A 4 6.09 -6.81 -15.25
C ALA A 4 5.41 -7.24 -16.54
N SER A 5 4.95 -8.49 -16.60
CA SER A 5 3.98 -8.90 -17.60
C SER A 5 2.62 -8.32 -17.21
N LEU A 6 2.37 -7.09 -17.58
CA LEU A 6 1.04 -6.50 -17.59
C LEU A 6 0.31 -7.04 -18.80
N VAL A 7 -0.22 -8.24 -18.70
CA VAL A 7 -1.20 -8.74 -19.65
C VAL A 7 -2.56 -8.25 -19.22
N GLY A 8 -3.03 -7.31 -19.97
CA GLY A 8 -4.38 -6.95 -20.27
C GLY A 8 -5.39 -6.91 -19.12
N SER A 9 -6.07 -5.77 -19.08
CA SER A 9 -7.32 -5.48 -18.41
C SER A 9 -7.26 -5.30 -16.90
N GLU A 10 -7.57 -4.12 -16.49
CA GLU A 10 -8.46 -3.76 -15.37
C GLU A 10 -8.39 -4.57 -14.07
N MET A 11 -7.38 -5.38 -13.87
CA MET A 11 -7.06 -5.73 -12.51
C MET A 11 -6.68 -4.43 -11.84
N CYS A 12 -7.47 -4.01 -10.86
CA CYS A 12 -7.11 -2.93 -9.95
C CYS A 12 -5.87 -3.37 -9.18
N ILE A 13 -4.74 -3.38 -9.87
CA ILE A 13 -3.44 -3.47 -9.24
C ILE A 13 -3.34 -2.14 -8.53
N ARG A 14 -3.59 -2.18 -7.23
CA ARG A 14 -3.34 -1.06 -6.36
C ARG A 14 -1.86 -1.05 -6.18
N ASP A 15 -1.24 -0.16 -6.91
CA ASP A 15 0.19 -0.05 -6.93
C ASP A 15 0.64 0.40 -5.53
N ARG A 16 1.45 -0.42 -4.93
CA ARG A 16 2.17 -0.14 -3.70
C ARG A 16 3.61 -0.54 -3.94
N PHE A 17 4.52 0.31 -3.53
CA PHE A 17 5.94 0.00 -3.63
C PHE A 17 6.46 -0.43 -2.27
N TYR A 18 7.36 -1.40 -2.29
CA TYR A 18 8.13 -1.80 -1.13
C TYR A 18 9.61 -1.78 -1.48
N VAL A 19 10.33 -0.82 -0.92
CA VAL A 19 11.79 -0.71 -1.06
C VAL A 19 12.42 -1.63 -0.03
N SER A 20 12.89 -2.78 -0.51
CA SER A 20 13.49 -3.82 0.33
C SER A 20 15.00 -3.69 0.42
N LYS A 21 15.61 -4.53 1.27
CA LYS A 21 17.08 -4.69 1.37
C LYS A 21 17.80 -3.41 1.82
N LEU A 22 17.23 -2.71 2.79
CA LEU A 22 17.88 -1.53 3.39
C LEU A 22 19.12 -1.86 4.23
N ASP A 23 19.45 -3.14 4.39
CA ASP A 23 20.64 -3.67 5.04
C ASP A 23 21.81 -3.91 4.09
N GLU A 24 21.60 -3.77 2.78
CA GLU A 24 22.65 -3.96 1.78
C GLU A 24 23.57 -2.72 1.72
N GLU A 25 24.84 -2.95 1.43
CA GLU A 25 25.83 -1.90 1.22
C GLU A 25 25.38 -0.97 0.08
N HIS A 26 25.44 0.34 0.33
CA HIS A 26 24.98 1.40 -0.59
C HIS A 26 23.46 1.44 -0.84
N ALA A 27 22.65 0.74 -0.04
CA ALA A 27 21.20 0.90 -0.11
C ALA A 27 20.80 2.33 0.28
N ASN A 28 20.06 3.00 -0.59
CA ASN A 28 19.58 4.36 -0.35
C ASN A 28 18.10 4.47 -0.69
N PHE A 29 17.29 4.55 0.36
CA PHE A 29 15.84 4.69 0.22
C PHE A 29 15.45 5.97 -0.52
N PHE A 30 16.04 7.10 -0.16
CA PHE A 30 15.65 8.41 -0.71
C PHE A 30 15.94 8.51 -2.21
N ASN A 31 17.10 8.05 -2.67
CA ASN A 31 17.40 8.00 -4.11
C ASN A 31 16.42 7.09 -4.87
N THR A 32 16.03 5.97 -4.26
CA THR A 32 15.05 5.06 -4.87
C THR A 32 13.66 5.70 -4.89
N PHE A 33 13.29 6.38 -3.82
CA PHE A 33 12.03 7.10 -3.71
C PHE A 33 11.94 8.23 -4.75
N ASP A 34 12.98 9.03 -4.89
CA ASP A 34 13.06 10.09 -5.90
C ASP A 34 12.91 9.52 -7.32
N SER A 35 13.57 8.39 -7.61
CA SER A 35 13.41 7.70 -8.89
C SER A 35 11.99 7.20 -9.13
N LEU A 36 11.29 6.75 -8.08
CA LEU A 36 9.87 6.37 -8.18
C LEU A 36 8.99 7.60 -8.47
N ARG A 37 9.26 8.73 -7.82
CA ARG A 37 8.54 9.99 -8.08
C ARG A 37 8.78 10.52 -9.49
N ASP A 38 9.98 10.41 -10.00
CA ASP A 38 10.32 10.83 -11.37
C ASP A 38 9.53 10.03 -12.43
N ILE A 39 9.24 8.75 -12.14
CA ILE A 39 8.54 7.86 -13.07
C ILE A 39 7.02 7.94 -12.91
N PHE A 40 6.52 7.96 -11.66
CA PHE A 40 5.09 7.81 -11.34
C PHE A 40 4.43 9.11 -10.87
N GLY A 41 5.19 10.17 -10.64
CA GLY A 41 4.69 11.50 -10.29
C GLY A 41 4.40 11.69 -8.80
N ALA A 42 3.68 12.77 -8.49
CA ALA A 42 3.40 13.24 -7.13
C ALA A 42 2.46 12.33 -6.32
N SER A 43 1.78 11.38 -6.96
CA SER A 43 0.94 10.40 -6.28
C SER A 43 1.74 9.44 -5.38
N VAL A 44 3.05 9.34 -5.59
CA VAL A 44 3.96 8.47 -4.83
C VAL A 44 4.32 9.12 -3.50
N ILE A 45 3.81 8.55 -2.40
CA ILE A 45 3.99 9.08 -1.04
C ILE A 45 4.67 8.04 -0.16
N PRO A 46 5.71 8.40 0.63
CA PRO A 46 6.39 7.47 1.51
C PRO A 46 5.57 7.27 2.79
N PHE A 47 4.86 6.15 2.90
CA PHE A 47 4.13 5.79 4.12
C PHE A 47 5.06 5.32 5.23
N THR A 48 6.21 4.76 4.85
CA THR A 48 7.30 4.52 5.79
C THR A 48 8.62 4.96 5.16
N PHE A 49 9.51 5.52 5.98
CA PHE A 49 10.86 5.88 5.56
C PHE A 49 11.89 5.53 6.65
N PRO A 50 13.15 5.25 6.29
CA PRO A 50 14.14 4.76 7.25
C PRO A 50 14.67 5.87 8.14
N ILE A 51 15.01 5.48 9.38
CA ILE A 51 15.87 6.24 10.28
C ILE A 51 17.30 5.75 10.02
N LEU A 52 18.16 6.66 9.62
CA LEU A 52 19.54 6.36 9.29
C LEU A 52 20.49 6.76 10.42
N HIS A 53 21.45 5.90 10.69
CA HIS A 53 22.63 6.25 11.51
C HIS A 53 23.88 6.05 10.63
N GLY A 54 24.35 7.13 10.04
CA GLY A 54 25.30 7.06 8.94
C GLY A 54 24.63 6.50 7.67
N GLU A 55 25.13 5.37 7.18
CA GLU A 55 24.55 4.66 6.02
C GLU A 55 23.63 3.51 6.43
N GLU A 56 23.57 3.17 7.72
CA GLU A 56 22.80 2.03 8.23
C GLU A 56 21.38 2.43 8.62
N ALA A 57 20.38 1.65 8.18
CA ALA A 57 18.99 1.81 8.58
C ALA A 57 18.76 1.13 9.93
N VAL A 58 18.57 1.94 10.98
CA VAL A 58 18.40 1.48 12.37
C VAL A 58 16.94 1.43 12.83
N GLY A 59 16.04 2.00 12.06
CA GLY A 59 14.61 2.04 12.36
C GLY A 59 13.82 2.53 11.15
N VAL A 60 12.49 2.57 11.30
CA VAL A 60 11.58 3.17 10.32
C VAL A 60 10.59 4.09 11.01
N VAL A 61 10.19 5.13 10.30
CA VAL A 61 9.10 6.03 10.68
C VAL A 61 7.87 5.65 9.90
N ASP A 62 6.74 5.55 10.56
CA ASP A 62 5.41 5.49 9.95
C ASP A 62 4.85 6.90 9.84
N LEU A 63 4.61 7.36 8.63
CA LEU A 63 4.17 8.73 8.33
C LEU A 63 2.81 9.04 8.95
N VAL A 64 1.85 8.14 8.77
CA VAL A 64 0.45 8.40 9.15
C VAL A 64 0.25 8.36 10.65
N SER A 65 0.88 7.40 11.35
CA SER A 65 0.83 7.33 12.80
C SER A 65 1.79 8.27 13.51
N LYS A 66 2.75 8.84 12.76
CA LYS A 66 3.87 9.68 13.28
C LYS A 66 4.67 8.97 14.37
N LYS A 67 4.88 7.67 14.19
CA LYS A 67 5.60 6.80 15.12
C LYS A 67 6.87 6.26 14.49
N ALA A 68 7.87 6.05 15.34
CA ALA A 68 9.13 5.44 14.94
C ALA A 68 9.28 4.06 15.59
N TYR A 69 9.82 3.11 14.82
CA TYR A 69 10.02 1.73 15.25
C TYR A 69 11.47 1.30 14.99
N ASP A 70 12.04 0.58 15.92
CA ASP A 70 13.35 -0.06 15.76
C ASP A 70 13.28 -1.33 14.90
N VAL A 71 14.41 -1.98 14.71
CA VAL A 71 14.52 -3.25 13.96
C VAL A 71 13.66 -4.36 14.56
N SER A 72 13.40 -4.34 15.86
CA SER A 72 12.56 -5.32 16.54
C SER A 72 11.06 -5.04 16.44
N GLY A 73 10.68 -3.91 15.81
CA GLY A 73 9.30 -3.44 15.73
C GLY A 73 8.80 -2.76 17.01
N LYS A 74 9.70 -2.41 17.94
CA LYS A 74 9.35 -1.68 19.15
C LYS A 74 9.32 -0.18 18.86
N GLU A 75 8.28 0.49 19.38
CA GLU A 75 8.18 1.95 19.29
C GLU A 75 9.33 2.63 20.02
N ILE A 76 9.98 3.58 19.37
CA ILE A 76 11.08 4.39 19.86
C ILE A 76 10.75 5.88 19.76
N ALA A 77 11.53 6.72 20.43
CA ALA A 77 11.38 8.16 20.31
C ALA A 77 11.64 8.62 18.87
N LEU A 78 10.81 9.53 18.38
CA LEU A 78 10.95 10.11 17.05
C LEU A 78 12.21 11.00 17.02
N PRO A 79 13.14 10.77 16.07
CA PRO A 79 14.30 11.65 15.89
C PRO A 79 13.85 13.03 15.35
N ALA A 80 14.51 14.09 15.80
CA ALA A 80 14.19 15.46 15.35
C ALA A 80 14.31 15.64 13.82
N GLU A 81 15.27 14.97 13.19
CA GLU A 81 15.43 14.98 11.72
C GLU A 81 14.25 14.33 10.98
N ALA A 82 13.53 13.43 11.64
CA ALA A 82 12.37 12.80 11.06
C ALA A 82 11.11 13.69 11.16
N GLU A 83 11.05 14.61 12.11
CA GLU A 83 9.91 15.52 12.26
C GLU A 83 9.74 16.43 11.05
N GLU A 84 10.84 17.02 10.55
CA GLU A 84 10.79 17.86 9.33
C GLU A 84 10.28 17.08 8.12
N LYS A 85 10.75 15.85 7.94
CA LYS A 85 10.29 14.98 6.84
C LYS A 85 8.83 14.55 6.99
N ILE A 86 8.39 14.34 8.23
CA ILE A 86 6.97 14.04 8.49
C ILE A 86 6.11 15.24 8.07
N GLU A 87 6.50 16.45 8.42
CA GLU A 87 5.75 17.65 8.05
C GLU A 87 5.68 17.81 6.52
N GLU A 88 6.80 17.65 5.83
CA GLU A 88 6.88 17.71 4.37
C GLU A 88 5.97 16.67 3.71
N TYR A 89 6.16 15.39 4.04
CA TYR A 89 5.40 14.30 3.41
C TYR A 89 3.92 14.29 3.82
N MET A 90 3.60 14.75 5.03
CA MET A 90 2.20 14.93 5.44
C MET A 90 1.51 16.05 4.69
N ALA A 91 2.21 17.14 4.36
CA ALA A 91 1.66 18.20 3.53
C ALA A 91 1.33 17.68 2.13
N GLU A 92 2.23 16.93 1.51
CA GLU A 92 2.01 16.28 0.22
C GLU A 92 0.85 15.27 0.26
N LEU A 93 0.79 14.45 1.33
CA LEU A 93 -0.29 13.48 1.51
C LEU A 93 -1.65 14.19 1.66
N ASN A 94 -1.71 15.27 2.43
CA ASN A 94 -2.93 16.05 2.61
C ASN A 94 -3.42 16.67 1.30
N GLU A 95 -2.51 17.15 0.45
CA GLU A 95 -2.86 17.65 -0.89
C GLU A 95 -3.50 16.55 -1.74
N GLN A 96 -2.90 15.37 -1.81
CA GLN A 96 -3.44 14.24 -2.55
C GLN A 96 -4.76 13.71 -1.97
N VAL A 97 -4.91 13.75 -0.65
CA VAL A 97 -6.15 13.38 0.04
C VAL A 97 -7.25 14.40 -0.23
N ALA A 98 -6.92 15.69 -0.27
CA ALA A 98 -7.89 16.75 -0.57
C ALA A 98 -8.54 16.55 -1.95
N GLU A 99 -7.80 16.05 -2.94
CA GLU A 99 -8.31 15.80 -4.29
C GLU A 99 -9.36 14.67 -4.35
N THR A 100 -9.52 13.87 -3.29
CA THR A 100 -10.41 12.71 -3.30
C THR A 100 -11.89 13.05 -3.04
N ASP A 101 -12.17 14.19 -2.40
CA ASP A 101 -13.54 14.59 -1.99
C ASP A 101 -13.65 16.11 -1.95
N GLU A 102 -14.76 16.66 -2.46
CA GLU A 102 -15.00 18.11 -2.50
C GLU A 102 -14.97 18.77 -1.10
N ALA A 103 -15.49 18.07 -0.09
CA ALA A 103 -15.49 18.60 1.28
C ALA A 103 -14.08 18.65 1.89
N LEU A 104 -13.22 17.69 1.53
CA LEU A 104 -11.81 17.71 1.93
C LEU A 104 -11.04 18.80 1.19
N MET A 105 -11.37 19.03 -0.06
CA MET A 105 -10.78 20.11 -0.86
C MET A 105 -11.12 21.49 -0.27
N GLU A 106 -12.39 21.72 0.13
CA GLU A 106 -12.78 22.97 0.77
C GLU A 106 -12.02 23.22 2.08
N LYS A 107 -11.89 22.19 2.94
CA LYS A 107 -11.11 22.30 4.17
C LYS A 107 -9.64 22.59 3.91
N PHE A 108 -9.05 21.95 2.91
CA PHE A 108 -7.67 22.17 2.53
C PHE A 108 -7.43 23.63 2.10
N PHE A 109 -8.32 24.21 1.29
CA PHE A 109 -8.23 25.62 0.90
C PHE A 109 -8.47 26.60 2.05
N MET A 110 -9.24 26.20 3.07
CA MET A 110 -9.45 26.99 4.28
C MET A 110 -8.33 26.82 5.31
N GLU A 111 -7.30 26.03 5.00
CA GLU A 111 -6.20 25.66 5.91
C GLU A 111 -6.69 24.99 7.20
N GLU A 112 -7.86 24.34 7.15
CA GLU A 112 -8.39 23.56 8.26
C GLU A 112 -7.75 22.17 8.32
N PRO A 113 -7.27 21.72 9.51
CA PRO A 113 -6.68 20.41 9.63
C PRO A 113 -7.75 19.30 9.44
N PHE A 114 -7.38 18.25 8.74
CA PHE A 114 -8.22 17.06 8.66
C PHE A 114 -8.28 16.34 10.00
N THR A 115 -9.45 15.83 10.34
CA THR A 115 -9.59 14.90 11.47
C THR A 115 -8.94 13.56 11.11
N GLU A 116 -8.59 12.76 12.13
CA GLU A 116 -8.01 11.44 11.89
C GLU A 116 -8.92 10.54 11.03
N GLU A 117 -10.21 10.58 11.25
CA GLU A 117 -11.20 9.81 10.47
C GLU A 117 -11.27 10.26 9.01
N GLU A 118 -11.26 11.57 8.76
CA GLU A 118 -11.25 12.14 7.41
C GLU A 118 -9.98 11.77 6.67
N LEU A 119 -8.83 11.89 7.33
CA LEU A 119 -7.55 11.52 6.75
C LEU A 119 -7.52 10.03 6.37
N LEU A 120 -7.92 9.14 7.28
CA LEU A 120 -7.96 7.70 7.02
C LEU A 120 -8.91 7.34 5.87
N LYS A 121 -10.08 7.97 5.83
CA LYS A 121 -11.06 7.78 4.75
C LYS A 121 -10.50 8.28 3.42
N GLY A 122 -9.92 9.48 3.41
CA GLY A 122 -9.33 10.09 2.22
C GLY A 122 -8.15 9.28 1.68
N ILE A 123 -7.27 8.76 2.55
CA ILE A 123 -6.18 7.87 2.15
C ILE A 123 -6.73 6.59 1.47
N LYS A 124 -7.73 5.94 2.06
CA LYS A 124 -8.34 4.74 1.47
C LYS A 124 -8.93 5.03 0.10
N GLU A 125 -9.64 6.14 -0.02
CA GLU A 125 -10.22 6.56 -1.28
C GLU A 125 -9.14 6.94 -2.30
N GLY A 126 -8.11 7.69 -1.90
CA GLY A 126 -6.97 8.02 -2.74
C GLY A 126 -6.25 6.79 -3.28
N ILE A 127 -6.02 5.78 -2.44
CA ILE A 127 -5.46 4.50 -2.88
C ILE A 127 -6.41 3.79 -3.87
N ARG A 128 -7.72 3.87 -3.66
CA ARG A 128 -8.72 3.28 -4.56
C ARG A 128 -8.76 3.99 -5.91
N GLN A 129 -8.67 5.31 -5.91
CA GLN A 129 -8.67 6.15 -7.11
C GLN A 129 -7.29 6.22 -7.79
N ARG A 130 -6.22 5.74 -7.13
CA ARG A 130 -4.82 5.82 -7.56
C ARG A 130 -4.23 7.24 -7.52
N SER A 131 -4.83 8.15 -6.77
CA SER A 131 -4.24 9.45 -6.47
C SER A 131 -3.19 9.36 -5.37
N VAL A 132 -3.23 8.31 -4.55
CA VAL A 132 -2.23 8.00 -3.52
C VAL A 132 -1.62 6.63 -3.78
N THR A 133 -0.31 6.59 -4.00
CA THR A 133 0.48 5.36 -4.19
C THR A 133 1.46 5.21 -3.03
N PRO A 134 1.15 4.36 -2.03
CA PRO A 134 2.00 4.20 -0.85
C PRO A 134 3.34 3.55 -1.16
N VAL A 135 4.41 4.11 -0.61
CA VAL A 135 5.75 3.50 -0.60
C VAL A 135 6.10 3.09 0.81
N PHE A 136 6.47 1.83 0.95
CA PHE A 136 6.97 1.26 2.20
C PHE A 136 8.44 0.91 2.05
N CYS A 137 9.12 0.79 3.17
CA CYS A 137 10.52 0.40 3.19
C CYS A 137 10.82 -0.58 4.31
N GLY A 138 11.89 -1.31 4.16
CA GLY A 138 12.38 -2.20 5.19
C GLY A 138 13.37 -3.27 4.72
N CYS A 139 13.62 -4.20 5.61
CA CYS A 139 14.46 -5.36 5.34
C CYS A 139 13.81 -6.62 5.92
N ALA A 140 13.53 -7.60 5.06
CA ALA A 140 12.89 -8.84 5.47
C ALA A 140 13.83 -9.76 6.29
N MET A 141 15.16 -9.63 6.12
CA MET A 141 16.12 -10.48 6.80
C MET A 141 16.21 -10.21 8.30
N ASN A 142 16.13 -8.94 8.69
CA ASN A 142 16.22 -8.51 10.09
C ASN A 142 14.88 -8.04 10.68
N GLY A 143 13.81 -7.99 9.85
CA GLY A 143 12.48 -7.60 10.29
C GLY A 143 12.22 -6.08 10.28
N LEU A 144 13.21 -5.27 9.89
CA LEU A 144 13.06 -3.82 9.81
C LEU A 144 11.85 -3.42 8.96
N GLY A 145 10.98 -2.56 9.50
CA GLY A 145 9.79 -2.03 8.82
C GLY A 145 8.61 -3.01 8.70
N THR A 146 8.76 -4.28 9.09
CA THR A 146 7.71 -5.29 8.92
C THR A 146 6.47 -4.97 9.75
N ALA A 147 6.62 -4.54 11.00
CA ALA A 147 5.49 -4.18 11.86
C ALA A 147 4.70 -3.01 11.27
N ALA A 148 5.38 -1.92 10.91
CA ALA A 148 4.78 -0.75 10.30
C ALA A 148 4.07 -1.09 8.98
N LEU A 149 4.65 -1.96 8.14
CA LEU A 149 4.02 -2.44 6.91
C LEU A 149 2.71 -3.17 7.19
N LEU A 150 2.72 -4.12 8.15
CA LEU A 150 1.53 -4.91 8.49
C LEU A 150 0.41 -4.03 9.07
N ASP A 151 0.74 -3.10 9.94
CA ASP A 151 -0.22 -2.15 10.51
C ASP A 151 -0.86 -1.27 9.42
N ASN A 152 -0.06 -0.77 8.49
CA ASN A 152 -0.56 0.00 7.36
C ASN A 152 -1.41 -0.85 6.40
N LEU A 153 -1.05 -2.11 6.16
CA LEU A 153 -1.89 -3.01 5.37
C LEU A 153 -3.26 -3.26 6.02
N VAL A 154 -3.30 -3.45 7.35
CA VAL A 154 -4.56 -3.60 8.08
C VAL A 154 -5.40 -2.32 8.00
N ARG A 155 -4.78 -1.15 8.06
CA ARG A 155 -5.49 0.14 8.03
C ARG A 155 -6.03 0.49 6.65
N PHE A 156 -5.24 0.26 5.59
CA PHE A 156 -5.49 0.83 4.26
C PHE A 156 -5.74 -0.20 3.16
N ALA A 157 -5.43 -1.49 3.37
CA ALA A 157 -5.77 -2.48 2.38
C ALA A 157 -7.28 -2.72 2.41
N PRO A 158 -7.93 -2.70 1.23
CA PRO A 158 -9.35 -3.00 1.18
C PRO A 158 -9.58 -4.48 1.44
N SER A 159 -10.66 -4.77 2.10
CA SER A 159 -11.17 -6.14 2.20
C SER A 159 -11.68 -6.63 0.84
N PRO A 160 -11.82 -7.94 0.63
CA PRO A 160 -12.48 -8.47 -0.57
C PRO A 160 -13.89 -7.92 -0.78
N LEU A 161 -14.59 -7.58 0.30
CA LEU A 161 -15.95 -7.02 0.26
C LEU A 161 -16.01 -5.59 -0.28
N GLU A 162 -14.92 -4.83 -0.14
CA GLU A 162 -14.77 -3.46 -0.67
C GLU A 162 -14.25 -3.44 -2.11
N GLY A 163 -13.95 -4.63 -2.66
CA GLY A 163 -13.49 -4.80 -4.04
C GLY A 163 -14.63 -4.77 -5.06
N LYS A 164 -14.27 -4.85 -6.35
CA LYS A 164 -15.26 -5.08 -7.39
C LYS A 164 -15.90 -6.46 -7.19
N PRO A 165 -17.22 -6.60 -7.39
CA PRO A 165 -17.86 -7.90 -7.34
C PRO A 165 -17.21 -8.85 -8.35
N ALA A 166 -17.14 -10.14 -8.01
CA ALA A 166 -16.70 -11.15 -8.96
C ALA A 166 -17.74 -11.29 -10.08
N VAL A 167 -17.28 -11.62 -11.28
CA VAL A 167 -18.17 -11.89 -12.41
C VAL A 167 -18.29 -13.40 -12.58
N ARG A 168 -19.51 -13.89 -12.60
CA ARG A 168 -19.85 -15.28 -12.93
C ARG A 168 -20.39 -15.37 -14.33
N VAL A 169 -19.93 -16.35 -15.09
CA VAL A 169 -20.44 -16.69 -16.41
C VAL A 169 -21.22 -17.99 -16.29
N ASP A 170 -22.46 -18.02 -16.76
CA ASP A 170 -23.27 -19.22 -16.79
C ASP A 170 -22.95 -20.13 -18.03
N GLU A 171 -23.65 -21.27 -18.15
CA GLU A 171 -23.43 -22.21 -19.23
C GLU A 171 -23.81 -21.63 -20.62
N GLU A 172 -24.62 -20.59 -20.63
CA GLU A 172 -25.03 -19.88 -21.85
C GLU A 172 -24.10 -18.74 -22.23
N GLY A 173 -23.04 -18.50 -21.41
CA GLY A 173 -22.08 -17.43 -21.63
C GLY A 173 -22.53 -16.05 -21.11
N LYS A 174 -23.63 -15.99 -20.34
CA LYS A 174 -24.14 -14.74 -19.79
C LYS A 174 -23.39 -14.36 -18.51
N GLU A 175 -22.88 -13.17 -18.50
CA GLU A 175 -22.19 -12.59 -17.34
C GLU A 175 -23.19 -12.07 -16.31
N SER A 176 -22.92 -12.35 -15.05
CA SER A 176 -23.65 -11.79 -13.90
C SER A 176 -22.69 -11.47 -12.77
N GLU A 177 -22.95 -10.37 -12.07
CA GLU A 177 -22.20 -10.04 -10.86
C GLU A 177 -22.47 -11.08 -9.77
N PHE A 178 -21.39 -11.51 -9.11
CA PHE A 178 -21.44 -12.41 -7.98
C PHE A 178 -20.99 -11.64 -6.74
N PRO A 179 -21.93 -11.19 -5.88
CA PRO A 179 -21.58 -10.48 -4.67
C PRO A 179 -20.88 -11.43 -3.69
N LEU A 180 -19.73 -11.00 -3.18
CA LEU A 180 -19.03 -11.74 -2.13
C LEU A 180 -19.84 -11.65 -0.84
N ASN A 181 -20.18 -12.78 -0.27
CA ASN A 181 -20.91 -12.86 0.99
C ASN A 181 -20.26 -13.90 1.91
N PRO A 182 -19.65 -13.48 3.04
CA PRO A 182 -18.99 -14.41 3.97
C PRO A 182 -19.95 -15.43 4.60
N ASP A 183 -21.25 -15.11 4.68
CA ASP A 183 -22.28 -16.00 5.19
C ASP A 183 -22.97 -16.82 4.08
N GLY A 184 -22.51 -16.67 2.83
CA GLY A 184 -23.04 -17.35 1.67
C GLY A 184 -22.53 -18.79 1.49
N PRO A 185 -22.99 -19.49 0.46
CA PRO A 185 -22.47 -20.81 0.15
C PRO A 185 -21.00 -20.71 -0.28
N ALA A 186 -20.17 -21.66 0.19
CA ALA A 186 -18.75 -21.70 -0.15
C ALA A 186 -18.58 -21.76 -1.68
N THR A 187 -17.89 -20.76 -2.20
CA THR A 187 -17.63 -20.61 -3.64
C THR A 187 -16.14 -20.47 -3.85
N ALA A 188 -15.61 -21.13 -4.88
CA ALA A 188 -14.21 -21.08 -5.21
C ALA A 188 -14.00 -20.81 -6.70
N PHE A 189 -13.01 -19.97 -6.99
CA PHE A 189 -12.55 -19.67 -8.35
C PHE A 189 -11.23 -20.39 -8.62
N VAL A 190 -11.23 -21.34 -9.54
CA VAL A 190 -10.00 -22.01 -9.99
C VAL A 190 -9.29 -21.13 -10.99
N PHE A 191 -8.11 -20.64 -10.62
CA PHE A 191 -7.35 -19.70 -11.46
C PHE A 191 -6.14 -20.33 -12.16
N ASN A 192 -5.72 -21.53 -11.73
CA ASN A 192 -4.62 -22.25 -12.37
C ASN A 192 -4.76 -23.75 -12.17
N THR A 193 -4.34 -24.52 -13.17
CA THR A 193 -4.21 -25.98 -13.06
C THR A 193 -2.89 -26.42 -13.70
N VAL A 194 -2.04 -27.06 -12.90
CA VAL A 194 -0.77 -27.61 -13.35
C VAL A 194 -0.86 -29.12 -13.35
N ALA A 195 -0.48 -29.72 -14.46
CA ALA A 195 -0.37 -31.17 -14.59
C ALA A 195 1.12 -31.58 -14.60
N ASP A 196 1.49 -32.50 -13.75
CA ASP A 196 2.81 -33.09 -13.67
C ASP A 196 2.72 -34.62 -13.74
N GLN A 197 3.87 -35.31 -13.60
CA GLN A 197 3.93 -36.76 -13.59
C GLN A 197 3.18 -37.42 -12.43
N TYR A 198 2.82 -36.67 -11.39
CA TYR A 198 2.13 -37.16 -10.18
C TYR A 198 0.61 -36.87 -10.22
N GLY A 199 0.14 -36.05 -11.19
CA GLY A 199 -1.29 -35.74 -11.34
C GLY A 199 -1.57 -34.31 -11.72
N LYS A 200 -2.85 -33.91 -11.52
CA LYS A 200 -3.32 -32.55 -11.73
C LYS A 200 -3.53 -31.85 -10.39
N ASN A 201 -2.90 -30.70 -10.22
CA ASN A 201 -3.08 -29.82 -9.08
C ASN A 201 -3.81 -28.56 -9.53
N SER A 202 -5.00 -28.33 -9.01
CA SER A 202 -5.76 -27.11 -9.27
C SER A 202 -5.62 -26.16 -8.10
N TYR A 203 -5.26 -24.92 -8.41
CA TYR A 203 -5.15 -23.82 -7.45
C TYR A 203 -6.42 -22.98 -7.52
N PHE A 204 -7.02 -22.71 -6.38
CA PHE A 204 -8.25 -21.96 -6.30
C PHE A 204 -8.21 -20.90 -5.21
N LYS A 205 -8.97 -19.83 -5.41
CA LYS A 205 -9.24 -18.78 -4.45
C LYS A 205 -10.66 -18.98 -3.93
N VAL A 206 -10.83 -19.02 -2.61
CA VAL A 206 -12.15 -19.00 -1.97
C VAL A 206 -12.69 -17.57 -2.04
N LEU A 207 -13.96 -17.46 -2.41
CA LEU A 207 -14.69 -16.20 -2.58
C LEU A 207 -15.73 -16.02 -1.47
#